data_fa516cfa17b56f1d03833735dc474c3b
#
_entry.id   fa516cfa17b56f1d03833735dc474c3b
#
_cell.length_a   1.000
_cell.length_b   1.000
_cell.length_c   1.000
_cell.angle_alpha   90.00
_cell.angle_beta   90.00
_cell.angle_gamma   90.00
#
_symmetry.space_group_name_H-M   'P 1'
#
loop_
_entity.id
_entity.type
_entity.pdbx_description
1 polymer ?
#
loop_
_entity_poly.entity_id
_entity_poly.type
_entity_poly.pdbx_seq_one_letter_code
_entity_poly.pdbx_strand_id
1 'polypeptide(L)'
;TIKDPHTGLPFTGNQSPPSRFGAVARAILSATANYPLPNAAVSGVTGNYVGDTLLKIRAHQGDVRVDWNASQHDKFVGRYSFATYQDQRDKNPFALILPTRNDQPFYNIGFNWNRVFASSIVNELLVGYSHTKVLVETYDFAGIGAGNAKYGIAGGQPIDGLSSIGWGSGLTAPGAIATDSATLATTYQIN
;
A
#
# COMPACT_ATOMS: atom_id res chain seq x y z
N THR A 1 19.86 -31.37 4.32
CA THR A 1 19.70 -32.31 3.20
C THR A 1 18.25 -32.34 2.74
N ILE A 2 17.99 -32.13 1.44
CA ILE A 2 16.65 -32.20 0.86
C ILE A 2 16.30 -33.67 0.63
N LYS A 3 15.20 -34.11 1.21
CA LYS A 3 14.74 -35.49 1.12
C LYS A 3 13.48 -35.61 0.25
N ASP A 4 13.35 -36.69 -0.45
CA ASP A 4 12.12 -37.06 -1.15
C ASP A 4 11.03 -37.38 -0.12
N PRO A 5 9.90 -36.67 -0.08
CA PRO A 5 8.84 -36.90 0.89
C PRO A 5 8.15 -38.27 0.75
N HIS A 6 8.29 -38.92 -0.39
CA HIS A 6 7.69 -40.25 -0.61
C HIS A 6 8.59 -41.41 -0.17
N THR A 7 9.91 -41.21 -0.26
CA THR A 7 10.86 -42.30 0.06
C THR A 7 11.65 -42.03 1.35
N GLY A 8 11.67 -40.77 1.82
CA GLY A 8 12.48 -40.32 2.95
C GLY A 8 13.98 -40.26 2.66
N LEU A 9 14.41 -40.63 1.46
CA LEU A 9 15.81 -40.64 1.07
C LEU A 9 16.28 -39.27 0.56
N PRO A 10 17.55 -38.90 0.77
CA PRO A 10 18.11 -37.68 0.20
C PRO A 10 18.08 -37.69 -1.33
N PHE A 11 17.76 -36.55 -1.94
CA PHE A 11 17.97 -36.40 -3.39
C PHE A 11 19.45 -36.33 -3.73
N THR A 12 19.83 -36.87 -4.88
CA THR A 12 21.18 -36.82 -5.41
C THR A 12 21.64 -35.38 -5.55
N GLY A 13 22.85 -35.07 -5.08
CA GLY A 13 23.39 -33.71 -5.09
C GLY A 13 22.64 -32.70 -4.24
N ASN A 14 21.76 -33.16 -3.33
CA ASN A 14 20.89 -32.32 -2.51
C ASN A 14 19.96 -31.41 -3.34
N GLN A 15 19.57 -31.85 -4.52
CA GLN A 15 18.69 -31.12 -5.45
C GLN A 15 17.45 -31.95 -5.80
N SER A 16 16.28 -31.32 -5.67
CA SER A 16 15.05 -31.94 -6.15
C SER A 16 15.04 -31.95 -7.69
N PRO A 17 14.84 -33.10 -8.34
CA PRO A 17 14.79 -33.13 -9.80
C PRO A 17 13.56 -32.38 -10.33
N PRO A 18 13.65 -31.74 -11.53
CA PRO A 18 12.53 -30.97 -12.10
C PRO A 18 11.24 -31.76 -12.27
N SER A 19 11.33 -33.08 -12.46
CA SER A 19 10.16 -33.96 -12.55
C SER A 19 9.33 -34.04 -11.26
N ARG A 20 9.91 -33.62 -10.12
CA ARG A 20 9.26 -33.60 -8.82
C ARG A 20 8.61 -32.26 -8.50
N PHE A 21 8.79 -31.25 -9.32
CA PHE A 21 8.14 -29.96 -9.12
C PHE A 21 6.64 -30.07 -9.41
N GLY A 22 5.83 -29.56 -8.48
CA GLY A 22 4.40 -29.41 -8.70
C GLY A 22 4.10 -28.50 -9.90
N ALA A 23 2.95 -28.68 -10.54
CA ALA A 23 2.57 -27.93 -11.73
C ALA A 23 2.57 -26.41 -11.50
N VAL A 24 2.04 -25.95 -10.38
CA VAL A 24 2.00 -24.52 -9.97
C VAL A 24 3.42 -23.95 -9.82
N ALA A 25 4.28 -24.64 -9.06
CA ALA A 25 5.66 -24.19 -8.87
C ALA A 25 6.42 -24.11 -10.19
N ARG A 26 6.22 -25.08 -11.07
CA ARG A 26 6.82 -25.10 -12.40
C ARG A 26 6.32 -23.94 -13.26
N ALA A 27 5.01 -23.67 -13.25
CA ALA A 27 4.42 -22.57 -14.00
C ALA A 27 4.94 -21.20 -13.54
N ILE A 28 5.07 -20.98 -12.23
CA ILE A 28 5.58 -19.73 -11.66
C ILE A 28 7.07 -19.57 -11.98
N LEU A 29 7.89 -20.58 -11.69
CA LEU A 29 9.34 -20.50 -11.83
C LEU A 29 9.81 -20.47 -13.30
N SER A 30 9.03 -20.99 -14.24
CA SER A 30 9.31 -20.89 -15.68
C SER A 30 8.91 -19.53 -16.28
N ALA A 31 8.08 -18.75 -15.58
CA ALA A 31 7.65 -17.44 -16.04
C ALA A 31 8.71 -16.37 -15.69
N THR A 32 9.91 -16.46 -16.26
CA THR A 32 11.07 -15.61 -15.91
C THR A 32 10.87 -14.13 -16.20
N ALA A 33 9.93 -13.76 -17.07
CA ALA A 33 9.52 -12.35 -17.25
C ALA A 33 8.80 -11.77 -16.03
N ASN A 34 8.13 -12.61 -15.24
CA ASN A 34 7.36 -12.21 -14.07
C ASN A 34 8.08 -12.55 -12.76
N TYR A 35 8.95 -13.54 -12.79
CA TYR A 35 9.79 -13.96 -11.66
C TYR A 35 11.22 -14.18 -12.19
N PRO A 36 12.03 -13.12 -12.28
CA PRO A 36 13.32 -13.14 -12.96
C PRO A 36 14.34 -14.01 -12.24
N LEU A 37 15.29 -14.51 -13.02
CA LEU A 37 16.43 -15.27 -12.51
C LEU A 37 17.43 -14.34 -11.80
N PRO A 38 18.27 -14.88 -10.89
CA PRO A 38 19.38 -14.15 -10.30
C PRO A 38 20.25 -13.46 -11.34
N ASN A 39 20.69 -12.23 -11.03
CA ASN A 39 21.58 -11.43 -11.89
C ASN A 39 22.81 -10.87 -11.14
N ALA A 40 22.95 -11.21 -9.85
CA ALA A 40 24.09 -10.83 -9.03
C ALA A 40 24.76 -12.07 -8.44
N ALA A 41 26.10 -12.08 -8.45
CA ALA A 41 26.89 -13.14 -7.85
C ALA A 41 27.04 -12.91 -6.35
N VAL A 42 26.40 -13.74 -5.55
CA VAL A 42 26.49 -13.71 -4.09
C VAL A 42 26.68 -15.14 -3.54
N SER A 43 27.29 -15.24 -2.36
CA SER A 43 27.50 -16.53 -1.69
C SER A 43 26.27 -16.93 -0.86
N GLY A 44 25.10 -17.09 -1.50
CA GLY A 44 23.88 -17.44 -0.79
C GLY A 44 22.65 -17.39 -1.65
N VAL A 45 21.48 -17.59 -1.01
CA VAL A 45 20.18 -17.59 -1.70
C VAL A 45 19.47 -16.23 -1.62
N THR A 46 20.01 -15.26 -0.90
CA THR A 46 19.45 -13.92 -0.72
C THR A 46 20.34 -12.86 -1.35
N GLY A 47 19.75 -11.75 -1.80
CA GLY A 47 20.51 -10.65 -2.40
C GLY A 47 21.09 -10.96 -3.78
N ASN A 48 20.67 -12.04 -4.43
CA ASN A 48 21.16 -12.52 -5.72
C ASN A 48 20.47 -11.87 -6.93
N TYR A 49 19.56 -10.93 -6.69
CA TYR A 49 18.91 -10.14 -7.72
C TYR A 49 18.99 -8.65 -7.40
N VAL A 50 19.36 -7.85 -8.37
CA VAL A 50 19.35 -6.39 -8.33
C VAL A 50 18.47 -5.87 -9.44
N GLY A 51 17.58 -4.96 -9.11
CA GLY A 51 16.65 -4.36 -10.07
C GLY A 51 16.06 -3.06 -9.55
N ASP A 52 15.55 -2.25 -10.45
CA ASP A 52 14.99 -0.94 -10.16
C ASP A 52 13.49 -1.01 -9.89
N THR A 53 13.03 -0.21 -8.96
CA THR A 53 11.61 0.09 -8.75
C THR A 53 11.36 1.56 -9.03
N LEU A 54 10.20 1.88 -9.61
CA LEU A 54 9.74 3.25 -9.80
C LEU A 54 8.61 3.53 -8.81
N LEU A 55 8.87 4.40 -7.85
CA LEU A 55 7.87 4.92 -6.93
C LEU A 55 7.42 6.30 -7.41
N LYS A 56 6.15 6.45 -7.75
CA LYS A 56 5.52 7.74 -8.02
C LYS A 56 4.84 8.25 -6.77
N ILE A 57 5.18 9.48 -6.39
CA ILE A 57 4.54 10.19 -5.29
C ILE A 57 3.86 11.44 -5.87
N ARG A 58 2.61 11.65 -5.51
CA ARG A 58 1.85 12.87 -5.80
C ARG A 58 1.31 13.42 -4.49
N ALA A 59 1.64 14.67 -4.20
CA ALA A 59 1.14 15.36 -3.03
C ALA A 59 0.66 16.75 -3.43
N HIS A 60 -0.52 17.11 -2.97
CA HIS A 60 -1.11 18.43 -3.17
C HIS A 60 -1.65 18.90 -1.83
N GLN A 61 -1.47 20.18 -1.54
CA GLN A 61 -2.04 20.80 -0.36
C GLN A 61 -2.42 22.25 -0.64
N GLY A 62 -3.39 22.73 0.10
CA GLY A 62 -3.81 24.11 0.03
C GLY A 62 -4.55 24.52 1.29
N ASP A 63 -4.44 25.81 1.60
CA ASP A 63 -5.09 26.47 2.72
C ASP A 63 -5.78 27.73 2.25
N VAL A 64 -7.00 27.94 2.71
CA VAL A 64 -7.75 29.18 2.52
C VAL A 64 -8.16 29.68 3.89
N ARG A 65 -7.92 30.94 4.15
CA ARG A 65 -8.36 31.62 5.38
C ARG A 65 -9.08 32.93 5.00
N VAL A 66 -10.20 33.15 5.65
CA VAL A 66 -10.98 34.37 5.53
C VAL A 66 -11.17 34.95 6.93
N ASP A 67 -10.73 36.19 7.10
CA ASP A 67 -10.94 37.00 8.30
C ASP A 67 -11.94 38.08 7.98
N TRP A 68 -13.03 38.15 8.71
CA TRP A 68 -14.09 39.13 8.53
C TRP A 68 -14.40 39.86 9.83
N ASN A 69 -14.11 41.16 9.88
CA ASN A 69 -14.51 42.05 10.95
C ASN A 69 -15.90 42.60 10.61
N ALA A 70 -16.94 41.88 11.04
CA ALA A 70 -18.32 42.22 10.71
C ALA A 70 -18.81 43.50 11.46
N SER A 71 -18.25 43.77 12.65
CA SER A 71 -18.52 44.97 13.42
C SER A 71 -17.31 45.30 14.32
N GLN A 72 -17.42 46.38 15.13
CA GLN A 72 -16.43 46.67 16.15
C GLN A 72 -16.39 45.60 17.26
N HIS A 73 -17.42 44.79 17.38
CA HIS A 73 -17.57 43.80 18.44
C HIS A 73 -17.50 42.37 17.93
N ASP A 74 -17.67 42.11 16.61
CA ASP A 74 -17.76 40.79 16.01
C ASP A 74 -16.63 40.57 15.01
N LYS A 75 -15.87 39.50 15.22
CA LYS A 75 -14.87 39.01 14.28
C LYS A 75 -15.12 37.53 13.99
N PHE A 76 -15.15 37.20 12.71
CA PHE A 76 -15.26 35.84 12.21
C PHE A 76 -13.98 35.43 11.48
N VAL A 77 -13.58 34.17 11.68
CA VAL A 77 -12.45 33.58 10.96
C VAL A 77 -12.90 32.21 10.45
N GLY A 78 -12.83 32.02 9.14
CA GLY A 78 -13.01 30.75 8.49
C GLY A 78 -11.71 30.22 7.92
N ARG A 79 -11.45 28.93 8.12
CA ARG A 79 -10.29 28.27 7.54
C ARG A 79 -10.71 26.96 6.89
N TYR A 80 -10.19 26.71 5.69
CA TYR A 80 -10.27 25.43 5.01
C TYR A 80 -8.88 24.98 4.59
N SER A 81 -8.50 23.78 4.99
CA SER A 81 -7.25 23.15 4.59
C SER A 81 -7.55 21.82 3.94
N PHE A 82 -6.84 21.52 2.86
CA PHE A 82 -6.88 20.19 2.24
C PHE A 82 -5.46 19.71 1.94
N ALA A 83 -5.30 18.41 1.98
CA ALA A 83 -4.11 17.75 1.50
C ALA A 83 -4.48 16.42 0.86
N THR A 84 -3.76 16.03 -0.18
CA THR A 84 -3.82 14.70 -0.77
C THR A 84 -2.41 14.15 -0.86
N TYR A 85 -2.25 12.89 -0.54
CA TYR A 85 -1.02 12.16 -0.74
C TYR A 85 -1.34 10.85 -1.42
N GLN A 86 -0.65 10.57 -2.51
CA GLN A 86 -0.75 9.30 -3.23
C GLN A 86 0.66 8.77 -3.49
N ASP A 87 0.88 7.51 -3.22
CA ASP A 87 2.05 6.79 -3.71
C ASP A 87 1.65 5.52 -4.44
N GLN A 88 2.40 5.21 -5.48
CA GLN A 88 2.17 4.05 -6.34
C GLN A 88 3.49 3.56 -6.92
N ARG A 89 3.71 2.25 -6.91
CA ARG A 89 4.84 1.64 -7.58
C ARG A 89 4.45 1.24 -9.00
N ASP A 90 5.06 1.89 -10.00
CA ASP A 90 4.77 1.62 -11.43
C ASP A 90 5.74 0.62 -12.06
N LYS A 91 6.85 0.34 -11.42
CA LYS A 91 7.83 -0.63 -11.90
C LYS A 91 8.33 -1.47 -10.74
N ASN A 92 8.24 -2.76 -10.88
CA ASN A 92 8.83 -3.73 -9.98
C ASN A 92 9.44 -4.85 -10.83
N PRO A 93 10.70 -5.20 -10.64
CA PRO A 93 11.35 -6.28 -11.40
C PRO A 93 10.67 -7.64 -11.20
N PHE A 94 9.97 -7.81 -10.08
CA PHE A 94 9.18 -9.01 -9.79
C PHE A 94 7.70 -8.71 -10.03
N ALA A 95 7.22 -8.93 -11.25
CA ALA A 95 5.84 -8.66 -11.63
C ALA A 95 4.81 -9.45 -10.80
N LEU A 96 5.20 -10.60 -10.25
CA LEU A 96 4.34 -11.41 -9.37
C LEU A 96 4.26 -10.89 -7.94
N ILE A 97 5.08 -9.91 -7.54
CA ILE A 97 4.96 -9.24 -6.25
C ILE A 97 4.09 -8.00 -6.43
N LEU A 98 2.91 -8.01 -5.84
CA LEU A 98 1.97 -6.92 -5.95
C LEU A 98 2.28 -5.88 -4.85
N PRO A 99 2.76 -4.69 -5.23
CA PRO A 99 2.94 -3.59 -4.30
C PRO A 99 1.61 -3.00 -3.87
N THR A 100 1.63 -2.16 -2.86
CA THR A 100 0.48 -1.36 -2.46
C THR A 100 0.48 0.00 -3.16
N ARG A 101 -0.73 0.54 -3.39
CA ARG A 101 -1.00 1.93 -3.68
C ARG A 101 -1.65 2.55 -2.45
N ASN A 102 -1.16 3.70 -2.02
CA ASN A 102 -1.73 4.44 -0.91
C ASN A 102 -2.42 5.71 -1.43
N ASP A 103 -3.59 6.02 -0.89
CA ASP A 103 -4.33 7.26 -1.13
C ASP A 103 -4.81 7.84 0.19
N GLN A 104 -4.38 9.08 0.49
CA GLN A 104 -4.58 9.69 1.80
C GLN A 104 -5.10 11.13 1.64
N PRO A 105 -6.40 11.32 1.37
CA PRO A 105 -7.01 12.65 1.44
C PRO A 105 -7.21 13.09 2.88
N PHE A 106 -6.98 14.37 3.12
CA PHE A 106 -7.18 15.07 4.37
C PHE A 106 -7.94 16.37 4.14
N TYR A 107 -8.92 16.64 4.99
CA TYR A 107 -9.69 17.90 5.00
C TYR A 107 -9.82 18.42 6.42
N ASN A 108 -9.65 19.73 6.57
CA ASN A 108 -9.87 20.42 7.84
C ASN A 108 -10.65 21.70 7.58
N ILE A 109 -11.70 21.91 8.36
CA ILE A 109 -12.53 23.11 8.35
C ILE A 109 -12.54 23.67 9.77
N GLY A 110 -12.21 24.93 9.91
CA GLY A 110 -12.28 25.64 11.18
C GLY A 110 -13.10 26.92 11.05
N PHE A 111 -13.90 27.19 12.04
CA PHE A 111 -14.63 28.42 12.19
C PHE A 111 -14.44 28.97 13.60
N ASN A 112 -14.13 30.27 13.69
CA ASN A 112 -14.01 30.97 14.96
C ASN A 112 -14.86 32.24 14.91
N TRP A 113 -15.63 32.47 15.97
CA TRP A 113 -16.37 33.70 16.20
C TRP A 113 -15.96 34.28 17.53
N ASN A 114 -15.39 35.47 17.49
CA ASN A 114 -15.07 36.27 18.64
C ASN A 114 -16.05 37.43 18.76
N ARG A 115 -16.67 37.60 19.93
CA ARG A 115 -17.55 38.73 20.22
C ARG A 115 -17.24 39.37 21.55
N VAL A 116 -17.12 40.66 21.54
CA VAL A 116 -17.01 41.52 22.76
C VAL A 116 -18.42 42.00 23.10
N PHE A 117 -19.01 41.48 24.19
CA PHE A 117 -20.34 41.89 24.65
C PHE A 117 -20.24 43.17 25.54
N ALA A 118 -19.18 43.30 26.34
CA ALA A 118 -18.91 44.43 27.20
C ALA A 118 -17.40 44.53 27.45
N SER A 119 -16.96 45.58 28.12
CA SER A 119 -15.55 45.82 28.45
C SER A 119 -14.88 44.66 29.22
N SER A 120 -15.67 43.83 29.89
CA SER A 120 -15.22 42.67 30.69
C SER A 120 -15.74 41.32 30.23
N ILE A 121 -16.52 41.26 29.11
CA ILE A 121 -17.13 40.02 28.63
C ILE A 121 -16.78 39.82 27.17
N VAL A 122 -15.98 38.79 26.94
CA VAL A 122 -15.61 38.34 25.60
C VAL A 122 -16.08 36.88 25.43
N ASN A 123 -16.67 36.58 24.31
CA ASN A 123 -17.00 35.24 23.91
C ASN A 123 -16.11 34.78 22.74
N GLU A 124 -15.68 33.55 22.80
CA GLU A 124 -15.04 32.86 21.68
C GLU A 124 -15.76 31.55 21.43
N LEU A 125 -16.24 31.37 20.21
CA LEU A 125 -16.81 30.11 19.75
C LEU A 125 -15.87 29.53 18.69
N LEU A 126 -15.39 28.35 18.94
CA LEU A 126 -14.55 27.60 18.01
C LEU A 126 -15.30 26.35 17.55
N VAL A 127 -15.43 26.17 16.24
CA VAL A 127 -16.00 24.95 15.63
C VAL A 127 -14.98 24.39 14.65
N GLY A 128 -14.71 23.10 14.78
CA GLY A 128 -13.74 22.39 13.93
C GLY A 128 -14.32 21.09 13.38
N TYR A 129 -13.94 20.80 12.14
CA TYR A 129 -14.15 19.53 11.50
C TYR A 129 -12.84 19.07 10.87
N SER A 130 -12.47 17.82 11.10
CA SER A 130 -11.30 17.18 10.48
C SER A 130 -11.68 15.80 9.98
N HIS A 131 -11.26 15.50 8.76
CA HIS A 131 -11.46 14.19 8.14
C HIS A 131 -10.19 13.72 7.47
N THR A 132 -9.79 12.49 7.81
CA THR A 132 -8.67 11.80 7.18
C THR A 132 -9.12 10.42 6.73
N LYS A 133 -8.77 10.07 5.52
CA LYS A 133 -8.91 8.71 5.00
C LYS A 133 -7.52 8.20 4.65
N VAL A 134 -7.22 6.96 5.03
CA VAL A 134 -6.04 6.23 4.56
C VAL A 134 -6.56 4.99 3.85
N LEU A 135 -6.39 4.96 2.54
CA LEU A 135 -6.73 3.83 1.69
C LEU A 135 -5.44 3.15 1.25
N VAL A 136 -5.32 1.87 1.53
CA VAL A 136 -4.22 1.02 1.08
C VAL A 136 -4.82 -0.07 0.21
N GLU A 137 -4.42 -0.11 -1.04
CA GLU A 137 -4.90 -1.09 -2.01
C GLU A 137 -3.72 -1.84 -2.61
N THR A 138 -3.87 -3.15 -2.77
CA THR A 138 -2.92 -3.95 -3.53
C THR A 138 -3.07 -3.63 -5.00
N TYR A 139 -1.96 -3.41 -5.68
CA TYR A 139 -1.96 -2.93 -7.06
C TYR A 139 -1.30 -3.92 -8.01
N ASP A 140 -2.08 -4.44 -8.94
CA ASP A 140 -1.59 -5.30 -10.03
C ASP A 140 -1.00 -4.46 -11.17
N PHE A 141 0.20 -3.90 -10.95
CA PHE A 141 0.86 -3.01 -11.91
C PHE A 141 1.23 -3.70 -13.23
N ALA A 142 1.40 -5.03 -13.22
CA ALA A 142 1.78 -5.82 -14.39
C ALA A 142 0.57 -6.32 -15.20
N GLY A 143 -0.66 -6.09 -14.71
CA GLY A 143 -1.88 -6.55 -15.38
C GLY A 143 -1.97 -8.07 -15.50
N ILE A 144 -1.56 -8.79 -14.45
CA ILE A 144 -1.62 -10.26 -14.42
C ILE A 144 -3.07 -10.75 -14.35
N GLY A 145 -3.96 -9.96 -13.73
CA GLY A 145 -5.39 -10.27 -13.60
C GLY A 145 -5.63 -11.52 -12.75
N ALA A 146 -6.30 -12.51 -13.29
CA ALA A 146 -6.64 -13.76 -12.60
C ALA A 146 -5.42 -14.69 -12.46
N GLY A 147 -4.39 -14.28 -11.74
CA GLY A 147 -3.12 -14.98 -11.59
C GLY A 147 -3.24 -16.38 -11.00
N ASN A 148 -4.15 -16.59 -10.04
CA ASN A 148 -4.37 -17.93 -9.49
C ASN A 148 -4.79 -18.91 -10.59
N ALA A 149 -5.78 -18.57 -11.42
CA ALA A 149 -6.22 -19.42 -12.52
C ALA A 149 -5.11 -19.60 -13.57
N LYS A 150 -4.36 -18.53 -13.87
CA LYS A 150 -3.24 -18.54 -14.82
C LYS A 150 -2.14 -19.53 -14.42
N TYR A 151 -1.86 -19.65 -13.14
CA TYR A 151 -0.82 -20.53 -12.62
C TYR A 151 -1.35 -21.86 -12.07
N GLY A 152 -2.64 -22.15 -12.27
CA GLY A 152 -3.26 -23.44 -11.87
C GLY A 152 -3.46 -23.58 -10.36
N ILE A 153 -3.60 -22.47 -9.63
CA ILE A 153 -3.93 -22.48 -8.21
C ILE A 153 -5.45 -22.59 -8.09
N ALA A 154 -5.91 -23.64 -7.41
CA ALA A 154 -7.33 -23.82 -7.12
C ALA A 154 -7.78 -22.86 -6.01
N GLY A 155 -9.03 -22.37 -6.12
CA GLY A 155 -9.65 -21.49 -5.14
C GLY A 155 -9.84 -20.07 -5.63
N GLY A 156 -10.55 -19.27 -4.82
CA GLY A 156 -10.85 -17.87 -5.11
C GLY A 156 -9.65 -16.97 -4.94
N GLN A 157 -9.70 -15.85 -5.65
CA GLN A 157 -8.71 -14.78 -5.57
C GLN A 157 -9.45 -13.49 -5.23
N PRO A 158 -9.15 -12.86 -4.07
CA PRO A 158 -9.91 -11.70 -3.61
C PRO A 158 -9.60 -10.41 -4.37
N ILE A 159 -8.43 -10.33 -5.00
CA ILE A 159 -7.93 -9.17 -5.75
C ILE A 159 -7.24 -9.64 -7.01
N ASP A 160 -7.10 -8.77 -8.01
CA ASP A 160 -6.31 -9.06 -9.21
C ASP A 160 -4.83 -9.29 -8.88
N GLY A 161 -4.13 -10.04 -9.73
CA GLY A 161 -2.75 -10.45 -9.55
C GLY A 161 -2.62 -11.91 -9.11
N LEU A 162 -1.88 -12.18 -8.06
CA LEU A 162 -1.64 -13.54 -7.54
C LEU A 162 -1.84 -13.55 -6.02
N SER A 163 -2.48 -14.57 -5.49
CA SER A 163 -2.53 -14.78 -4.04
C SER A 163 -1.13 -14.94 -3.44
N SER A 164 -0.95 -14.49 -2.20
CA SER A 164 0.34 -14.62 -1.51
C SER A 164 0.76 -16.08 -1.38
N ILE A 165 1.99 -16.36 -1.81
CA ILE A 165 2.59 -17.69 -1.70
C ILE A 165 3.87 -17.56 -0.88
N GLY A 166 3.83 -18.08 0.34
CA GLY A 166 5.00 -18.05 1.22
C GLY A 166 6.07 -19.04 0.78
N TRP A 167 7.30 -18.56 0.60
CA TRP A 167 8.49 -19.40 0.50
C TRP A 167 9.21 -19.43 1.84
N GLY A 168 9.81 -20.54 2.18
CA GLY A 168 10.71 -20.60 3.33
C GLY A 168 12.08 -19.95 3.06
N SER A 169 12.88 -19.76 4.13
CA SER A 169 14.31 -19.47 4.04
C SER A 169 14.73 -18.18 3.35
N GLY A 170 13.94 -17.10 3.49
CA GLY A 170 14.33 -15.76 2.98
C GLY A 170 14.22 -15.59 1.47
N LEU A 171 13.58 -16.51 0.78
CA LEU A 171 13.28 -16.36 -0.64
C LEU A 171 12.17 -15.32 -0.85
N THR A 172 12.24 -14.56 -1.93
CA THR A 172 11.22 -13.59 -2.29
C THR A 172 9.91 -14.26 -2.64
N ALA A 173 8.88 -14.02 -1.85
CA ALA A 173 7.55 -14.62 -2.02
C ALA A 173 6.78 -13.90 -3.15
N PRO A 174 6.17 -14.62 -4.11
CA PRO A 174 5.26 -14.03 -5.06
C PRO A 174 3.87 -13.78 -4.44
N GLY A 175 3.10 -12.92 -5.10
CA GLY A 175 1.73 -12.61 -4.75
C GLY A 175 1.57 -11.32 -3.94
N ALA A 176 0.35 -11.07 -3.47
CA ALA A 176 0.00 -9.88 -2.71
C ALA A 176 0.75 -9.84 -1.37
N ILE A 177 1.39 -8.71 -1.08
CA ILE A 177 2.13 -8.51 0.18
C ILE A 177 1.26 -7.94 1.29
N ALA A 178 0.08 -7.42 0.97
CA ALA A 178 -0.86 -6.84 1.91
C ALA A 178 -2.30 -7.11 1.46
N THR A 179 -3.24 -6.88 2.35
CA THR A 179 -4.67 -6.86 2.05
C THR A 179 -5.14 -5.41 1.92
N ASP A 180 -6.15 -5.19 1.10
CA ASP A 180 -6.78 -3.89 0.97
C ASP A 180 -7.37 -3.46 2.31
N SER A 181 -7.16 -2.20 2.66
CA SER A 181 -7.67 -1.63 3.89
C SER A 181 -8.06 -0.17 3.73
N ALA A 182 -9.07 0.25 4.48
CA ALA A 182 -9.47 1.64 4.57
C ALA A 182 -9.60 2.03 6.05
N THR A 183 -8.89 3.08 6.44
CA THR A 183 -9.03 3.68 7.76
C THR A 183 -9.61 5.08 7.59
N LEU A 184 -10.67 5.38 8.31
CA LEU A 184 -11.30 6.70 8.33
C LEU A 184 -11.25 7.26 9.75
N ALA A 185 -10.84 8.50 9.87
CA ALA A 185 -10.91 9.25 11.11
C ALA A 185 -11.64 10.58 10.87
N THR A 186 -12.67 10.82 11.64
CA THR A 186 -13.44 12.06 11.60
C THR A 186 -13.52 12.64 13.01
N THR A 187 -13.19 13.91 13.15
CA THR A 187 -13.22 14.62 14.42
C THR A 187 -14.08 15.87 14.30
N TYR A 188 -14.95 16.06 15.25
CA TYR A 188 -15.73 17.29 15.46
C TYR A 188 -15.27 17.93 16.76
N GLN A 189 -15.12 19.23 16.77
CA GLN A 189 -14.71 20.00 17.95
C GLN A 189 -15.60 21.23 18.10
N ILE A 190 -16.03 21.49 19.31
CA ILE A 190 -16.74 22.71 19.71
C ILE A 190 -16.17 23.14 21.05
N ASN A 191 -15.75 24.39 21.15
CA ASN A 191 -15.24 25.05 22.36
C ASN A 191 -15.90 26.41 22.53
#